data_540a4fb523cb8801adebc0f2003b9bbf
#
_entry.id   540a4fb523cb8801adebc0f2003b9bbf
#
_cell.length_a   1.000
_cell.length_b   1.000
_cell.length_c   1.000
_cell.angle_alpha   90.00
_cell.angle_beta   90.00
_cell.angle_gamma   90.00
#
_symmetry.space_group_name_H-M   'P 1'
#
loop_
_entity.id
_entity.type
_entity.pdbx_description
1 polymer ?
#
loop_
_entity_poly.entity_id
_entity_poly.type
_entity_poly.pdbx_seq_one_letter_code
_entity_poly.pdbx_strand_id
1 'polypeptide(L)'
;IIYANPVKDPHYIKFARTQNVDMMTFDCECELYKVKLYHPYAKLVLRIKTDDSGSVLKFSTKFGASLEEAKTLIEKAKSLELDIIGVSFHVGGKCNDASAYTKAIKNAREVFDMGKQNGMNMYLLDIGGGFPGHESESEVPFEESCKAINDAIDTYFNDIPNFRAIAEPGRFFASKSHTLVFNVIGKKKQIVNGEPYFSYYMNDGIYGCFNCIMFDGQKPEIKAFHIKENDKLYKTTMFGPTCDSVDTIIRGAELPELCVGEWCFVENFGAYTQAAASNFNGFTPIECFYILRY
;
A
#
# COMPACT_ATOMS: atom_id res chain seq x y z
N ILE A 1 15.84 -10.53 0.95
CA ILE A 1 14.45 -10.62 0.44
C ILE A 1 13.59 -11.35 1.48
N ILE A 2 12.39 -10.85 1.73
CA ILE A 2 11.37 -11.50 2.55
C ILE A 2 10.10 -11.71 1.71
N TYR A 3 9.48 -12.91 1.83
CA TYR A 3 8.16 -13.18 1.27
C TYR A 3 7.11 -12.75 2.31
N ALA A 4 6.70 -11.48 2.22
CA ALA A 4 5.93 -10.81 3.27
C ALA A 4 4.41 -11.07 3.22
N ASN A 5 3.89 -11.86 2.29
CA ASN A 5 2.48 -12.25 2.30
C ASN A 5 2.24 -13.38 3.33
N PRO A 6 1.43 -13.15 4.39
CA PRO A 6 1.22 -14.16 5.44
C PRO A 6 0.60 -15.47 4.92
N VAL A 7 -0.30 -15.41 3.94
CA VAL A 7 -0.95 -16.57 3.34
C VAL A 7 -0.40 -16.82 1.95
N LYS A 8 0.23 -17.98 1.74
CA LYS A 8 0.98 -18.30 0.53
C LYS A 8 0.46 -19.57 -0.15
N ASP A 9 0.43 -19.55 -1.48
CA ASP A 9 0.23 -20.77 -2.25
C ASP A 9 1.43 -21.72 -2.08
N PRO A 10 1.19 -23.04 -1.91
CA PRO A 10 2.25 -24.03 -1.78
C PRO A 10 3.26 -24.04 -2.93
N HIS A 11 2.84 -23.73 -4.15
CA HIS A 11 3.76 -23.63 -5.31
C HIS A 11 4.74 -22.47 -5.14
N TYR A 12 4.30 -21.33 -4.61
CA TYR A 12 5.18 -20.20 -4.34
C TYR A 12 6.12 -20.42 -3.16
N ILE A 13 5.72 -21.21 -2.15
CA ILE A 13 6.63 -21.63 -1.07
C ILE A 13 7.76 -22.50 -1.64
N LYS A 14 7.43 -23.47 -2.51
CA LYS A 14 8.43 -24.30 -3.22
C LYS A 14 9.35 -23.43 -4.09
N PHE A 15 8.75 -22.51 -4.86
CA PHE A 15 9.52 -21.60 -5.72
C PHE A 15 10.48 -20.74 -4.90
N ALA A 16 10.02 -20.13 -3.81
CA ALA A 16 10.86 -19.34 -2.91
C ALA A 16 12.07 -20.14 -2.41
N ARG A 17 11.87 -21.41 -2.00
CA ARG A 17 12.97 -22.32 -1.64
C ARG A 17 13.98 -22.50 -2.77
N THR A 18 13.52 -22.69 -4.02
CA THR A 18 14.43 -22.86 -5.17
C THR A 18 15.20 -21.59 -5.52
N GLN A 19 14.68 -20.42 -5.11
CA GLN A 19 15.30 -19.12 -5.33
C GLN A 19 16.10 -18.61 -4.11
N ASN A 20 16.29 -19.44 -3.07
CA ASN A 20 16.96 -19.09 -1.81
C ASN A 20 16.28 -17.89 -1.09
N VAL A 21 14.96 -17.78 -1.20
CA VAL A 21 14.17 -16.83 -0.43
C VAL A 21 13.66 -17.54 0.83
N ASP A 22 14.46 -17.44 1.90
CA ASP A 22 14.22 -18.21 3.14
C ASP A 22 13.33 -17.48 4.12
N MET A 23 13.32 -16.14 4.14
CA MET A 23 12.47 -15.37 5.04
C MET A 23 11.02 -15.32 4.55
N MET A 24 10.07 -15.67 5.43
CA MET A 24 8.63 -15.69 5.12
C MET A 24 7.80 -15.24 6.30
N THR A 25 6.79 -14.40 6.06
CA THR A 25 5.79 -14.06 7.10
C THR A 25 4.72 -15.14 7.21
N PHE A 26 4.13 -15.26 8.39
CA PHE A 26 2.94 -16.08 8.65
C PHE A 26 2.12 -15.48 9.80
N ASP A 27 0.84 -15.85 9.89
CA ASP A 27 -0.07 -15.38 10.93
C ASP A 27 -1.11 -16.44 11.37
N CYS A 28 -0.99 -17.67 10.86
CA CYS A 28 -1.91 -18.74 11.19
C CYS A 28 -1.24 -20.12 11.16
N GLU A 29 -1.86 -21.08 11.84
CA GLU A 29 -1.32 -22.43 12.00
C GLU A 29 -1.20 -23.19 10.68
N CYS A 30 -2.13 -23.00 9.74
CA CYS A 30 -2.08 -23.69 8.45
C CYS A 30 -0.84 -23.34 7.62
N GLU A 31 -0.31 -22.12 7.78
CA GLU A 31 0.95 -21.72 7.14
C GLU A 31 2.14 -22.50 7.67
N LEU A 32 2.19 -22.74 8.99
CA LEU A 32 3.27 -23.52 9.60
C LEU A 32 3.34 -24.94 9.01
N TYR A 33 2.21 -25.59 8.80
CA TYR A 33 2.18 -26.91 8.15
C TYR A 33 2.65 -26.86 6.69
N LYS A 34 2.22 -25.86 5.93
CA LYS A 34 2.67 -25.67 4.55
C LYS A 34 4.18 -25.42 4.48
N VAL A 35 4.69 -24.58 5.36
CA VAL A 35 6.12 -24.29 5.42
C VAL A 35 6.91 -25.53 5.82
N LYS A 36 6.48 -26.28 6.87
CA LYS A 36 7.14 -27.53 7.28
C LYS A 36 7.23 -28.53 6.12
N LEU A 37 6.18 -28.60 5.30
CA LEU A 37 6.14 -29.56 4.18
C LEU A 37 7.00 -29.11 2.99
N TYR A 38 6.98 -27.82 2.66
CA TYR A 38 7.55 -27.35 1.38
C TYR A 38 8.87 -26.57 1.52
N HIS A 39 9.12 -25.97 2.68
CA HIS A 39 10.36 -25.23 2.96
C HIS A 39 10.75 -25.32 4.45
N PRO A 40 11.09 -26.51 4.97
CA PRO A 40 11.28 -26.74 6.41
C PRO A 40 12.45 -25.94 7.04
N TYR A 41 13.31 -25.33 6.24
CA TYR A 41 14.43 -24.50 6.69
C TYR A 41 14.14 -22.99 6.58
N ALA A 42 12.91 -22.61 6.27
CA ALA A 42 12.52 -21.21 6.19
C ALA A 42 12.70 -20.51 7.55
N LYS A 43 13.09 -19.26 7.49
CA LYS A 43 13.19 -18.33 8.61
C LYS A 43 11.88 -17.55 8.71
N LEU A 44 11.06 -17.89 9.71
CA LEU A 44 9.73 -17.38 9.81
C LEU A 44 9.67 -16.06 10.57
N VAL A 45 8.78 -15.17 10.12
CA VAL A 45 8.50 -13.88 10.76
C VAL A 45 7.00 -13.85 11.08
N LEU A 46 6.65 -13.82 12.36
CA LEU A 46 5.26 -13.83 12.81
C LEU A 46 4.63 -12.46 12.63
N ARG A 47 3.62 -12.37 11.77
CA ARG A 47 2.87 -11.13 11.59
C ARG A 47 1.80 -11.00 12.66
N ILE A 48 1.91 -9.91 13.46
CA ILE A 48 0.93 -9.59 14.49
C ILE A 48 -0.08 -8.56 14.00
N LYS A 49 -1.27 -8.61 14.61
CA LYS A 49 -2.34 -7.64 14.41
C LYS A 49 -1.99 -6.32 15.10
N THR A 50 -2.31 -5.21 14.44
CA THR A 50 -2.14 -3.86 14.99
C THR A 50 -3.48 -3.14 15.07
N ASP A 51 -3.54 -2.10 15.89
CA ASP A 51 -4.62 -1.12 15.83
C ASP A 51 -4.37 -0.20 14.63
N ASP A 52 -5.10 -0.44 13.54
CA ASP A 52 -5.08 0.36 12.33
C ASP A 52 -6.31 1.27 12.20
N SER A 53 -6.96 1.60 13.31
CA SER A 53 -8.14 2.48 13.36
C SER A 53 -7.86 3.89 12.85
N GLY A 54 -6.63 4.38 13.05
CA GLY A 54 -6.13 5.66 12.55
C GLY A 54 -5.69 5.67 11.08
N SER A 55 -5.80 4.55 10.38
CA SER A 55 -5.38 4.43 8.98
C SER A 55 -6.57 4.45 8.01
N VAL A 56 -6.35 5.02 6.82
CA VAL A 56 -7.35 5.03 5.75
C VAL A 56 -7.60 3.62 5.23
N LEU A 57 -6.52 2.85 5.02
CA LEU A 57 -6.59 1.46 4.57
C LEU A 57 -6.26 0.52 5.72
N LYS A 58 -7.26 -0.26 6.14
CA LYS A 58 -7.17 -1.20 7.26
C LYS A 58 -6.78 -2.60 6.79
N PHE A 59 -5.65 -3.11 7.25
CA PHE A 59 -5.13 -4.44 6.89
C PHE A 59 -5.33 -5.49 7.98
N SER A 60 -5.57 -5.06 9.22
CA SER A 60 -5.78 -5.95 10.37
C SER A 60 -7.11 -6.72 10.34
N THR A 61 -7.99 -6.40 9.41
CA THR A 61 -9.19 -7.20 9.13
C THR A 61 -8.88 -8.50 8.38
N LYS A 62 -7.77 -8.53 7.63
CA LYS A 62 -7.38 -9.66 6.79
C LYS A 62 -6.19 -10.43 7.34
N PHE A 63 -5.24 -9.76 7.96
CA PHE A 63 -3.96 -10.33 8.36
C PHE A 63 -3.56 -9.96 9.79
N GLY A 64 -2.71 -10.82 10.37
CA GLY A 64 -2.08 -10.62 11.65
C GLY A 64 -2.72 -11.43 12.77
N ALA A 65 -1.90 -12.09 13.56
CA ALA A 65 -2.29 -12.82 14.76
C ALA A 65 -2.45 -11.87 15.97
N SER A 66 -3.43 -12.08 16.81
CA SER A 66 -3.50 -11.45 18.13
C SER A 66 -2.35 -11.93 19.03
N LEU A 67 -2.09 -11.25 20.14
CA LEU A 67 -1.06 -11.68 21.09
C LEU A 67 -1.34 -13.08 21.68
N GLU A 68 -2.60 -13.43 21.87
CA GLU A 68 -3.02 -14.74 22.32
C GLU A 68 -2.74 -15.82 21.27
N GLU A 69 -3.12 -15.56 20.02
CA GLU A 69 -2.82 -16.44 18.90
C GLU A 69 -1.32 -16.56 18.67
N ALA A 70 -0.55 -15.47 18.81
CA ALA A 70 0.90 -15.47 18.67
C ALA A 70 1.58 -16.47 19.61
N LYS A 71 1.14 -16.55 20.87
CA LYS A 71 1.64 -17.53 21.83
C LYS A 71 1.42 -18.97 21.34
N THR A 72 0.22 -19.29 20.91
CA THR A 72 -0.13 -20.62 20.40
C THR A 72 0.66 -20.96 19.13
N LEU A 73 0.86 -19.98 18.23
CA LEU A 73 1.63 -20.16 17.01
C LEU A 73 3.12 -20.40 17.27
N ILE A 74 3.70 -19.74 18.26
CA ILE A 74 5.09 -19.96 18.67
C ILE A 74 5.26 -21.40 19.22
N GLU A 75 4.37 -21.85 20.09
CA GLU A 75 4.37 -23.21 20.65
C GLU A 75 4.21 -24.26 19.53
N LYS A 76 3.33 -23.99 18.55
CA LYS A 76 3.14 -24.86 17.39
C LYS A 76 4.40 -24.89 16.49
N ALA A 77 4.99 -23.75 16.17
CA ALA A 77 6.22 -23.71 15.38
C ALA A 77 7.35 -24.49 16.03
N LYS A 78 7.50 -24.36 17.36
CA LYS A 78 8.44 -25.18 18.14
C LYS A 78 8.18 -26.66 18.00
N SER A 79 6.92 -27.10 18.13
CA SER A 79 6.57 -28.52 17.98
C SER A 79 6.82 -29.08 16.58
N LEU A 80 6.82 -28.21 15.57
CA LEU A 80 7.15 -28.53 14.18
C LEU A 80 8.64 -28.34 13.85
N GLU A 81 9.46 -27.96 14.81
CA GLU A 81 10.89 -27.64 14.60
C GLU A 81 11.09 -26.58 13.51
N LEU A 82 10.30 -25.53 13.51
CA LEU A 82 10.40 -24.38 12.62
C LEU A 82 11.05 -23.21 13.36
N ASP A 83 11.87 -22.45 12.64
CA ASP A 83 12.64 -21.32 13.18
C ASP A 83 11.86 -20.02 13.01
N ILE A 84 11.44 -19.39 14.13
CA ILE A 84 10.87 -18.05 14.14
C ILE A 84 11.96 -17.07 14.53
N ILE A 85 12.37 -16.23 13.56
CA ILE A 85 13.47 -15.28 13.73
C ILE A 85 13.02 -13.87 14.10
N GLY A 86 11.72 -13.58 14.04
CA GLY A 86 11.25 -12.23 14.29
C GLY A 86 9.74 -12.05 14.18
N VAL A 87 9.35 -10.79 14.27
CA VAL A 87 7.97 -10.33 14.24
C VAL A 87 7.82 -9.27 13.16
N SER A 88 6.67 -9.27 12.47
CA SER A 88 6.25 -8.20 11.57
C SER A 88 4.89 -7.64 11.96
N PHE A 89 4.65 -6.42 11.54
CA PHE A 89 3.32 -5.79 11.60
C PHE A 89 3.15 -4.79 10.45
N HIS A 90 1.92 -4.31 10.29
CA HIS A 90 1.63 -3.23 9.35
C HIS A 90 0.52 -2.35 9.91
N VAL A 91 0.79 -1.08 10.16
CA VAL A 91 -0.17 -0.14 10.78
C VAL A 91 -1.30 0.32 9.84
N GLY A 92 -1.36 -0.21 8.62
CA GLY A 92 -2.32 0.20 7.59
C GLY A 92 -1.71 1.17 6.57
N GLY A 93 -2.49 1.50 5.54
CA GLY A 93 -2.05 2.49 4.53
C GLY A 93 -2.51 3.90 4.91
N LYS A 94 -1.67 4.90 4.67
CA LYS A 94 -1.94 6.32 5.03
C LYS A 94 -2.29 6.44 6.52
N CYS A 95 -1.34 6.07 7.36
CA CYS A 95 -1.48 6.13 8.81
C CYS A 95 -1.41 7.59 9.29
N ASN A 96 -2.47 8.04 9.97
CA ASN A 96 -2.59 9.39 10.53
C ASN A 96 -2.36 9.42 12.05
N ASP A 97 -1.72 8.39 12.61
CA ASP A 97 -1.38 8.29 14.04
C ASP A 97 0.01 7.68 14.23
N ALA A 98 1.02 8.50 14.49
CA ALA A 98 2.38 8.02 14.74
C ALA A 98 2.45 7.09 15.98
N SER A 99 1.53 7.21 16.95
CA SER A 99 1.48 6.35 18.13
C SER A 99 1.14 4.91 17.81
N ALA A 100 0.53 4.65 16.63
CA ALA A 100 0.24 3.28 16.15
C ALA A 100 1.53 2.45 16.00
N TYR A 101 2.61 3.07 15.52
CA TYR A 101 3.92 2.41 15.44
C TYR A 101 4.47 2.08 16.83
N THR A 102 4.40 3.02 17.77
CA THR A 102 4.87 2.80 19.15
C THR A 102 4.13 1.65 19.83
N LYS A 103 2.80 1.59 19.67
CA LYS A 103 1.96 0.49 20.21
C LYS A 103 2.32 -0.84 19.56
N ALA A 104 2.48 -0.86 18.22
CA ALA A 104 2.82 -2.07 17.48
C ALA A 104 4.22 -2.60 17.85
N ILE A 105 5.21 -1.73 18.00
CA ILE A 105 6.57 -2.07 18.43
C ILE A 105 6.56 -2.64 19.86
N LYS A 106 5.77 -2.06 20.78
CA LYS A 106 5.58 -2.60 22.12
C LYS A 106 4.99 -4.00 22.08
N ASN A 107 3.94 -4.22 21.30
CA ASN A 107 3.31 -5.53 21.14
C ASN A 107 4.28 -6.56 20.53
N ALA A 108 5.09 -6.12 19.55
CA ALA A 108 6.14 -6.96 18.97
C ALA A 108 7.15 -7.39 20.03
N ARG A 109 7.54 -6.51 20.97
CA ARG A 109 8.42 -6.86 22.09
C ARG A 109 7.80 -7.96 22.97
N GLU A 110 6.53 -7.90 23.29
CA GLU A 110 5.85 -8.95 24.06
C GLU A 110 5.95 -10.30 23.36
N VAL A 111 5.84 -10.33 22.03
CA VAL A 111 5.99 -11.57 21.24
C VAL A 111 7.45 -12.05 21.21
N PHE A 112 8.43 -11.16 21.15
CA PHE A 112 9.84 -11.53 21.31
C PHE A 112 10.09 -12.21 22.67
N ASP A 113 9.51 -11.68 23.74
CA ASP A 113 9.65 -12.28 25.08
C ASP A 113 8.97 -13.66 25.18
N MET A 114 7.80 -13.84 24.52
CA MET A 114 7.17 -15.17 24.37
C MET A 114 8.07 -16.13 23.59
N GLY A 115 8.68 -15.66 22.49
CA GLY A 115 9.63 -16.45 21.68
C GLY A 115 10.83 -16.89 22.52
N LYS A 116 11.44 -16.00 23.27
CA LYS A 116 12.57 -16.28 24.16
C LYS A 116 12.21 -17.36 25.20
N GLN A 117 11.03 -17.27 25.81
CA GLN A 117 10.53 -18.30 26.77
C GLN A 117 10.37 -19.68 26.11
N ASN A 118 10.11 -19.72 24.81
CA ASN A 118 9.99 -20.95 24.03
C ASN A 118 11.31 -21.43 23.39
N GLY A 119 12.42 -20.70 23.61
CA GLY A 119 13.74 -21.05 23.10
C GLY A 119 14.00 -20.57 21.66
N MET A 120 13.15 -19.68 21.14
CA MET A 120 13.39 -19.03 19.83
C MET A 120 14.42 -17.91 19.96
N ASN A 121 15.29 -17.77 18.96
CA ASN A 121 16.27 -16.69 18.88
C ASN A 121 15.80 -15.63 17.91
N MET A 122 14.87 -14.76 18.37
CA MET A 122 14.32 -13.69 17.54
C MET A 122 15.24 -12.45 17.56
N TYR A 123 15.48 -11.90 16.39
CA TYR A 123 16.35 -10.72 16.21
C TYR A 123 15.81 -9.74 15.15
N LEU A 124 14.79 -10.11 14.37
CA LEU A 124 14.26 -9.33 13.26
C LEU A 124 12.92 -8.69 13.63
N LEU A 125 12.83 -7.37 13.51
CA LEU A 125 11.58 -6.62 13.55
C LEU A 125 11.31 -6.02 12.17
N ASP A 126 10.18 -6.39 11.56
CA ASP A 126 9.68 -5.78 10.34
C ASP A 126 8.51 -4.85 10.69
N ILE A 127 8.73 -3.56 10.54
CA ILE A 127 7.75 -2.52 10.91
C ILE A 127 6.71 -2.27 9.81
N GLY A 128 6.73 -3.05 8.73
CA GLY A 128 5.81 -2.92 7.60
C GLY A 128 5.93 -1.60 6.85
N GLY A 129 4.83 -1.18 6.25
CA GLY A 129 4.72 0.07 5.50
C GLY A 129 3.78 1.07 6.17
N GLY A 130 3.05 1.83 5.33
CA GLY A 130 2.10 2.86 5.80
C GLY A 130 2.62 4.28 5.69
N PHE A 131 3.88 4.44 5.28
CA PHE A 131 4.54 5.74 5.13
C PHE A 131 3.97 6.53 3.96
N PRO A 132 3.69 7.85 4.14
CA PRO A 132 3.21 8.71 3.07
C PRO A 132 4.29 8.91 1.99
N GLY A 133 3.88 9.07 0.75
CA GLY A 133 4.78 9.38 -0.36
C GLY A 133 4.97 10.88 -0.58
N HIS A 134 4.03 11.68 -0.07
CA HIS A 134 4.10 13.15 -0.05
C HIS A 134 3.23 13.72 1.08
N GLU A 135 3.44 14.98 1.40
CA GLU A 135 2.87 15.64 2.58
C GLU A 135 1.33 15.65 2.63
N SER A 136 0.66 15.71 1.46
CA SER A 136 -0.81 15.71 1.41
C SER A 136 -1.46 14.32 1.56
N GLU A 137 -0.68 13.25 1.67
CA GLU A 137 -1.22 11.88 1.86
C GLU A 137 -1.46 11.50 3.32
N SER A 138 -0.91 12.24 4.28
CA SER A 138 -1.06 11.98 5.71
C SER A 138 -1.06 13.30 6.49
N GLU A 139 -1.84 13.35 7.56
CA GLU A 139 -1.83 14.46 8.53
C GLU A 139 -0.57 14.41 9.42
N VAL A 140 0.09 13.24 9.52
CA VAL A 140 1.31 13.04 10.29
C VAL A 140 2.53 13.16 9.38
N PRO A 141 3.46 14.07 9.64
CA PRO A 141 4.73 14.16 8.92
C PRO A 141 5.55 12.87 9.02
N PHE A 142 6.27 12.54 7.95
CA PHE A 142 7.14 11.34 7.90
C PHE A 142 8.15 11.32 9.06
N GLU A 143 8.74 12.47 9.36
CA GLU A 143 9.75 12.64 10.44
C GLU A 143 9.17 12.33 11.82
N GLU A 144 7.89 12.64 12.06
CA GLU A 144 7.21 12.32 13.31
C GLU A 144 7.03 10.80 13.47
N SER A 145 6.62 10.13 12.40
CA SER A 145 6.57 8.67 12.38
C SER A 145 7.94 8.05 12.62
N CYS A 146 8.99 8.55 11.96
CA CYS A 146 10.36 8.09 12.16
C CYS A 146 10.83 8.28 13.60
N LYS A 147 10.52 9.43 14.20
CA LYS A 147 10.87 9.69 15.60
C LYS A 147 10.17 8.70 16.53
N ALA A 148 8.86 8.51 16.39
CA ALA A 148 8.09 7.57 17.19
C ALA A 148 8.61 6.13 17.09
N ILE A 149 9.00 5.70 15.88
CA ILE A 149 9.60 4.39 15.61
C ILE A 149 10.95 4.25 16.32
N ASN A 150 11.86 5.22 16.14
CA ASN A 150 13.20 5.15 16.72
C ASN A 150 13.14 5.17 18.24
N ASP A 151 12.37 6.08 18.84
CA ASP A 151 12.18 6.18 20.29
C ASP A 151 11.62 4.86 20.88
N ALA A 152 10.70 4.19 20.16
CA ALA A 152 10.14 2.92 20.58
C ALA A 152 11.15 1.76 20.44
N ILE A 153 11.93 1.71 19.36
CA ILE A 153 12.98 0.70 19.16
C ILE A 153 14.02 0.83 20.26
N ASP A 154 14.50 2.03 20.53
CA ASP A 154 15.49 2.32 21.58
C ASP A 154 14.95 1.94 22.99
N THR A 155 13.65 2.12 23.21
CA THR A 155 13.01 1.77 24.48
C THR A 155 12.86 0.28 24.68
N TYR A 156 12.44 -0.44 23.64
CA TYR A 156 11.98 -1.83 23.80
C TYR A 156 12.94 -2.88 23.26
N PHE A 157 13.95 -2.54 22.42
CA PHE A 157 14.79 -3.53 21.73
C PHE A 157 16.29 -3.37 21.96
N ASN A 158 16.73 -2.44 22.82
CA ASN A 158 18.15 -2.18 23.08
C ASN A 158 18.92 -3.38 23.70
N ASP A 159 18.20 -4.34 24.30
CA ASP A 159 18.76 -5.53 24.95
C ASP A 159 18.75 -6.78 24.03
N ILE A 160 18.25 -6.69 22.82
CA ILE A 160 18.16 -7.83 21.90
C ILE A 160 19.48 -7.97 21.13
N PRO A 161 20.21 -9.10 21.28
CA PRO A 161 21.47 -9.30 20.57
C PRO A 161 21.25 -9.39 19.05
N ASN A 162 22.15 -8.74 18.28
CA ASN A 162 22.10 -8.71 16.81
C ASN A 162 20.77 -8.21 16.24
N PHE A 163 20.06 -7.36 16.98
CA PHE A 163 18.78 -6.80 16.55
C PHE A 163 18.88 -6.14 15.19
N ARG A 164 17.89 -6.39 14.37
CA ARG A 164 17.76 -5.80 13.04
C ARG A 164 16.32 -5.35 12.82
N ALA A 165 16.14 -4.09 12.46
CA ALA A 165 14.86 -3.57 11.97
C ALA A 165 14.86 -3.50 10.43
N ILE A 166 13.74 -3.83 9.82
CA ILE A 166 13.44 -3.62 8.40
C ILE A 166 12.08 -2.95 8.25
N ALA A 167 11.84 -2.34 7.10
CA ALA A 167 10.56 -1.72 6.73
C ALA A 167 10.18 -2.08 5.29
N GLU A 168 8.90 -1.91 4.96
CA GLU A 168 8.32 -2.19 3.64
C GLU A 168 7.72 -0.92 3.00
N PRO A 169 8.47 0.20 2.85
CA PRO A 169 7.95 1.46 2.34
C PRO A 169 7.68 1.37 0.84
N GLY A 170 6.43 1.15 0.43
CA GLY A 170 6.02 1.10 -0.96
C GLY A 170 5.68 2.48 -1.51
N ARG A 171 4.61 3.09 -1.00
CA ARG A 171 4.10 4.41 -1.40
C ARG A 171 5.15 5.51 -1.29
N PHE A 172 5.94 5.51 -0.23
CA PHE A 172 7.00 6.49 0.02
C PHE A 172 7.96 6.66 -1.17
N PHE A 173 8.36 5.57 -1.81
CA PHE A 173 9.24 5.62 -2.97
C PHE A 173 8.51 5.85 -4.29
N ALA A 174 7.25 5.41 -4.40
CA ALA A 174 6.57 5.35 -5.69
C ALA A 174 5.73 6.60 -5.99
N SER A 175 5.09 7.25 -5.02
CA SER A 175 4.12 8.32 -5.27
C SER A 175 4.68 9.45 -6.14
N LYS A 176 5.78 10.05 -5.72
CA LYS A 176 6.38 11.23 -6.41
C LYS A 176 7.12 10.86 -7.69
N SER A 177 7.29 9.58 -8.00
CA SER A 177 8.10 9.15 -9.15
C SER A 177 7.42 9.31 -10.49
N HIS A 178 6.08 9.47 -10.52
CA HIS A 178 5.32 9.55 -11.77
C HIS A 178 4.34 10.72 -11.77
N THR A 179 4.17 11.27 -12.96
CA THR A 179 3.07 12.18 -13.32
C THR A 179 2.26 11.49 -14.41
N LEU A 180 0.97 11.31 -14.18
CA LEU A 180 0.06 10.86 -15.23
C LEU A 180 -0.28 12.01 -16.15
N VAL A 181 -0.16 11.78 -17.47
CA VAL A 181 -0.62 12.71 -18.51
C VAL A 181 -1.64 11.98 -19.36
N PHE A 182 -2.80 12.58 -19.55
CA PHE A 182 -3.92 11.97 -20.25
C PHE A 182 -4.73 13.03 -20.97
N ASN A 183 -5.53 12.66 -21.99
CA ASN A 183 -6.19 13.62 -22.85
C ASN A 183 -7.68 13.39 -23.02
N VAL A 184 -8.38 14.46 -23.42
CA VAL A 184 -9.81 14.45 -23.74
C VAL A 184 -10.02 13.79 -25.12
N ILE A 185 -10.72 12.66 -25.16
CA ILE A 185 -11.09 11.97 -26.42
C ILE A 185 -12.52 12.25 -26.84
N GLY A 186 -13.35 12.79 -25.95
CA GLY A 186 -14.72 13.17 -26.25
C GLY A 186 -15.27 14.20 -25.29
N LYS A 187 -16.27 14.98 -25.75
CA LYS A 187 -16.90 16.05 -24.99
C LYS A 187 -18.40 16.09 -25.23
N LYS A 188 -19.18 16.25 -24.17
CA LYS A 188 -20.61 16.54 -24.23
C LYS A 188 -20.94 17.74 -23.37
N LYS A 189 -21.66 18.72 -23.95
CA LYS A 189 -22.20 19.89 -23.24
C LYS A 189 -23.68 19.68 -22.95
N GLN A 190 -24.10 19.98 -21.73
CA GLN A 190 -25.48 19.94 -21.27
C GLN A 190 -25.81 21.26 -20.55
N ILE A 191 -27.08 21.58 -20.42
CA ILE A 191 -27.53 22.65 -19.55
C ILE A 191 -28.21 22.00 -18.35
N VAL A 192 -27.66 22.25 -17.16
CA VAL A 192 -28.19 21.74 -15.88
C VAL A 192 -28.54 22.93 -14.98
N ASN A 193 -29.76 23.08 -14.59
CA ASN A 193 -30.26 24.22 -13.81
C ASN A 193 -29.95 25.60 -14.43
N GLY A 194 -29.97 25.70 -15.78
CA GLY A 194 -29.68 26.93 -16.49
C GLY A 194 -28.20 27.20 -16.75
N GLU A 195 -27.28 26.40 -16.21
CA GLU A 195 -25.83 26.56 -16.36
C GLU A 195 -25.19 25.45 -17.24
N PRO A 196 -24.15 25.78 -18.00
CA PRO A 196 -23.38 24.79 -18.75
C PRO A 196 -22.75 23.74 -17.82
N TYR A 197 -22.88 22.48 -18.21
CA TYR A 197 -22.29 21.32 -17.57
C TYR A 197 -21.55 20.50 -18.63
N PHE A 198 -20.31 20.11 -18.36
CA PHE A 198 -19.51 19.36 -19.31
C PHE A 198 -19.27 17.92 -18.83
N SER A 199 -19.42 16.98 -19.76
CA SER A 199 -18.95 15.60 -19.58
C SER A 199 -17.78 15.38 -20.54
N TYR A 200 -16.63 15.02 -20.01
CA TYR A 200 -15.46 14.66 -20.77
C TYR A 200 -15.22 13.17 -20.71
N TYR A 201 -14.77 12.60 -21.82
CA TYR A 201 -14.34 11.22 -21.95
C TYR A 201 -12.83 11.26 -22.16
N MET A 202 -12.10 10.50 -21.33
CA MET A 202 -10.65 10.55 -21.26
C MET A 202 -10.07 9.26 -21.84
N ASN A 203 -8.81 9.28 -22.27
CA ASN A 203 -8.11 8.10 -22.79
C ASN A 203 -7.59 7.15 -21.70
N ASP A 204 -7.73 7.49 -20.42
CA ASP A 204 -7.47 6.63 -19.26
C ASP A 204 -8.64 6.73 -18.26
N GLY A 205 -8.78 5.76 -17.36
CA GLY A 205 -9.91 5.68 -16.46
C GLY A 205 -9.68 4.76 -15.27
N ILE A 206 -10.78 4.36 -14.61
CA ILE A 206 -10.74 3.49 -13.42
C ILE A 206 -10.16 2.10 -13.72
N TYR A 207 -10.31 1.60 -14.94
CA TYR A 207 -9.71 0.33 -15.35
C TYR A 207 -8.23 0.48 -15.73
N GLY A 208 -7.76 1.72 -15.93
CA GLY A 208 -6.36 2.12 -16.12
C GLY A 208 -5.73 2.65 -14.83
N CYS A 209 -5.01 3.75 -14.90
CA CYS A 209 -4.27 4.32 -13.76
C CYS A 209 -5.16 4.89 -12.65
N PHE A 210 -6.39 5.30 -12.98
CA PHE A 210 -7.35 5.80 -11.99
C PHE A 210 -8.01 4.70 -11.15
N ASN A 211 -7.62 3.43 -11.29
CA ASN A 211 -8.06 2.34 -10.40
C ASN A 211 -7.80 2.65 -8.92
N CYS A 212 -6.81 3.49 -8.63
CA CYS A 212 -6.47 3.94 -7.28
C CYS A 212 -7.63 4.67 -6.56
N ILE A 213 -8.60 5.21 -7.30
CA ILE A 213 -9.81 5.79 -6.72
C ILE A 213 -10.64 4.70 -6.01
N MET A 214 -10.79 3.54 -6.66
CA MET A 214 -11.57 2.41 -6.15
C MET A 214 -10.80 1.56 -5.14
N PHE A 215 -9.52 1.25 -5.45
CA PHE A 215 -8.76 0.27 -4.68
C PHE A 215 -7.94 0.87 -3.54
N ASP A 216 -7.64 2.18 -3.61
CA ASP A 216 -6.76 2.87 -2.66
C ASP A 216 -7.38 4.15 -2.06
N GLY A 217 -8.64 4.46 -2.42
CA GLY A 217 -9.35 5.65 -1.92
C GLY A 217 -8.66 6.97 -2.25
N GLN A 218 -7.84 7.02 -3.32
CA GLN A 218 -7.19 8.24 -3.74
C GLN A 218 -8.19 9.24 -4.31
N LYS A 219 -7.89 10.53 -4.16
CA LYS A 219 -8.66 11.65 -4.73
C LYS A 219 -7.71 12.46 -5.61
N PRO A 220 -7.49 12.05 -6.88
CA PRO A 220 -6.54 12.72 -7.77
C PRO A 220 -6.92 14.18 -8.00
N GLU A 221 -5.95 15.07 -7.89
CA GLU A 221 -6.09 16.47 -8.27
C GLU A 221 -5.77 16.61 -9.76
N ILE A 222 -6.82 16.76 -10.56
CA ILE A 222 -6.69 16.86 -12.02
C ILE A 222 -6.41 18.31 -12.40
N LYS A 223 -5.33 18.53 -13.17
CA LYS A 223 -4.93 19.83 -13.70
C LYS A 223 -4.93 19.78 -15.22
N ALA A 224 -5.42 20.83 -15.88
CA ALA A 224 -5.26 20.99 -17.33
C ALA A 224 -4.00 21.82 -17.65
N PHE A 225 -3.31 21.49 -18.75
CA PHE A 225 -2.06 22.17 -19.11
C PHE A 225 -2.24 23.64 -19.45
N HIS A 226 -3.39 24.04 -19.95
CA HIS A 226 -3.65 25.38 -20.49
C HIS A 226 -4.72 26.15 -19.71
N ILE A 227 -4.69 26.10 -18.38
CA ILE A 227 -5.55 26.94 -17.54
C ILE A 227 -4.94 28.34 -17.41
N LYS A 228 -5.75 29.37 -17.68
CA LYS A 228 -5.42 30.77 -17.37
C LYS A 228 -6.12 31.17 -16.07
N GLU A 229 -5.50 32.09 -15.33
CA GLU A 229 -5.98 32.53 -14.01
C GLU A 229 -7.43 33.07 -14.00
N ASN A 230 -7.90 33.56 -15.14
CA ASN A 230 -9.24 34.15 -15.31
C ASN A 230 -10.21 33.27 -16.12
N ASP A 231 -9.89 32.01 -16.38
CA ASP A 231 -10.78 31.12 -17.11
C ASP A 231 -12.05 30.85 -16.30
N LYS A 232 -13.20 30.92 -16.97
CA LYS A 232 -14.46 30.55 -16.35
C LYS A 232 -14.50 29.06 -16.09
N LEU A 233 -14.76 28.69 -14.82
CA LEU A 233 -14.89 27.31 -14.42
C LEU A 233 -16.36 26.82 -14.58
N TYR A 234 -16.51 25.55 -14.92
CA TYR A 234 -17.79 24.88 -15.12
C TYR A 234 -17.83 23.56 -14.38
N LYS A 235 -18.98 23.20 -13.86
CA LYS A 235 -19.19 21.87 -13.29
C LYS A 235 -19.01 20.78 -14.34
N THR A 236 -18.22 19.76 -13.99
CA THR A 236 -17.70 18.79 -14.94
C THR A 236 -17.74 17.40 -14.35
N THR A 237 -18.04 16.41 -15.19
CA THR A 237 -17.75 14.99 -14.93
C THR A 237 -16.72 14.50 -15.93
N MET A 238 -15.72 13.74 -15.46
CA MET A 238 -14.76 13.03 -16.32
C MET A 238 -14.99 11.52 -16.22
N PHE A 239 -15.16 10.89 -17.37
CA PHE A 239 -15.31 9.45 -17.55
C PHE A 239 -14.06 8.87 -18.18
N GLY A 240 -13.75 7.60 -17.89
CA GLY A 240 -12.77 6.85 -18.65
C GLY A 240 -13.30 6.40 -20.02
N PRO A 241 -12.48 5.66 -20.78
CA PRO A 241 -12.78 5.30 -22.17
C PRO A 241 -13.73 4.11 -22.33
N THR A 242 -13.98 3.34 -21.25
CA THR A 242 -14.75 2.09 -21.35
C THR A 242 -16.26 2.35 -21.43
N CYS A 243 -17.01 1.34 -21.86
CA CYS A 243 -18.47 1.43 -21.93
C CYS A 243 -19.16 1.28 -20.54
N ASP A 244 -18.40 0.97 -19.49
CA ASP A 244 -18.94 0.82 -18.15
C ASP A 244 -19.22 2.18 -17.48
N SER A 245 -20.42 2.36 -16.93
CA SER A 245 -20.79 3.58 -16.21
C SER A 245 -20.03 3.81 -14.89
N VAL A 246 -19.41 2.74 -14.34
CA VAL A 246 -18.52 2.81 -13.18
C VAL A 246 -17.21 3.53 -13.54
N ASP A 247 -16.83 3.53 -14.83
CA ASP A 247 -15.62 4.18 -15.31
C ASP A 247 -15.73 5.71 -15.25
N THR A 248 -15.82 6.21 -14.02
CA THR A 248 -15.96 7.63 -13.70
C THR A 248 -14.79 8.06 -12.83
N ILE A 249 -13.98 8.98 -13.35
CA ILE A 249 -12.78 9.51 -12.68
C ILE A 249 -13.19 10.50 -11.59
N ILE A 250 -14.03 11.49 -11.95
CA ILE A 250 -14.51 12.53 -11.02
C ILE A 250 -15.87 13.03 -11.44
N ARG A 251 -16.71 13.39 -10.45
CA ARG A 251 -18.02 14.03 -10.65
C ARG A 251 -18.08 15.39 -9.97
N GLY A 252 -18.61 16.39 -10.68
CA GLY A 252 -18.85 17.71 -10.14
C GLY A 252 -17.59 18.54 -9.87
N ALA A 253 -16.47 18.20 -10.51
CA ALA A 253 -15.27 19.03 -10.48
C ALA A 253 -15.52 20.37 -11.18
N GLU A 254 -14.78 21.38 -10.79
CA GLU A 254 -14.78 22.70 -11.45
C GLU A 254 -13.54 22.85 -12.31
N LEU A 255 -13.75 22.84 -13.63
CA LEU A 255 -12.68 22.96 -14.62
C LEU A 255 -13.06 23.98 -15.69
N PRO A 256 -12.09 24.61 -16.36
CA PRO A 256 -12.37 25.39 -17.56
C PRO A 256 -12.96 24.52 -18.64
N GLU A 257 -13.56 25.15 -19.65
CA GLU A 257 -14.03 24.42 -20.83
C GLU A 257 -12.85 23.85 -21.61
N LEU A 258 -12.76 22.52 -21.67
CA LEU A 258 -11.72 21.79 -22.41
C LEU A 258 -12.21 21.43 -23.82
N CYS A 259 -11.28 21.34 -24.76
CA CYS A 259 -11.51 20.83 -26.11
C CYS A 259 -11.05 19.38 -26.25
N VAL A 260 -11.61 18.67 -27.23
CA VAL A 260 -11.11 17.34 -27.60
C VAL A 260 -9.66 17.48 -28.09
N GLY A 261 -8.79 16.60 -27.58
CA GLY A 261 -7.35 16.63 -27.81
C GLY A 261 -6.55 17.43 -26.76
N GLU A 262 -7.21 18.19 -25.88
CA GLU A 262 -6.50 18.85 -24.77
C GLU A 262 -6.03 17.87 -23.71
N TRP A 263 -4.91 18.22 -23.08
CA TRP A 263 -4.20 17.37 -22.12
C TRP A 263 -4.43 17.83 -20.68
N CYS A 264 -4.60 16.84 -19.83
CA CYS A 264 -4.63 16.99 -18.37
C CYS A 264 -3.51 16.18 -17.74
N PHE A 265 -3.20 16.49 -16.48
CA PHE A 265 -2.20 15.74 -15.73
C PHE A 265 -2.58 15.60 -14.25
N VAL A 266 -1.98 14.60 -13.60
CA VAL A 266 -2.02 14.39 -12.17
C VAL A 266 -0.61 14.13 -11.68
N GLU A 267 -0.13 14.93 -10.74
CA GLU A 267 1.18 14.77 -10.12
C GLU A 267 1.14 13.71 -9.00
N ASN A 268 2.32 13.22 -8.60
CA ASN A 268 2.48 12.25 -7.51
C ASN A 268 1.64 10.97 -7.70
N PHE A 269 1.58 10.48 -8.93
CA PHE A 269 0.64 9.42 -9.34
C PHE A 269 1.34 8.08 -9.63
N GLY A 270 2.43 7.76 -8.87
CA GLY A 270 3.21 6.55 -9.07
C GLY A 270 2.81 5.35 -8.20
N ALA A 271 2.07 5.58 -7.09
CA ALA A 271 1.75 4.52 -6.15
C ALA A 271 0.34 3.95 -6.39
N TYR A 272 0.25 2.62 -6.59
CA TYR A 272 -1.03 1.87 -6.73
C TYR A 272 -1.92 2.37 -7.88
N THR A 273 -1.32 2.76 -8.97
CA THR A 273 -1.96 3.27 -10.18
C THR A 273 -1.79 2.25 -11.32
N GLN A 274 -0.79 2.42 -12.19
CA GLN A 274 -0.53 1.51 -13.31
C GLN A 274 -0.34 0.04 -12.86
N ALA A 275 0.20 -0.20 -11.66
CA ALA A 275 0.44 -1.54 -11.14
C ALA A 275 -0.83 -2.41 -11.00
N ALA A 276 -2.02 -1.80 -10.89
CA ALA A 276 -3.30 -2.49 -10.81
C ALA A 276 -4.21 -2.25 -12.04
N ALA A 277 -3.68 -1.62 -13.09
CA ALA A 277 -4.40 -1.42 -14.35
C ALA A 277 -4.69 -2.76 -15.05
N SER A 278 -5.77 -2.78 -15.82
CA SER A 278 -6.22 -3.96 -16.57
C SER A 278 -6.44 -3.64 -18.05
N ASN A 279 -6.61 -4.68 -18.86
CA ASN A 279 -6.94 -4.56 -20.28
C ASN A 279 -8.46 -4.66 -20.52
N PHE A 280 -9.27 -4.24 -19.57
CA PHE A 280 -10.74 -4.31 -19.69
C PHE A 280 -11.21 -3.57 -20.95
N ASN A 281 -12.19 -4.14 -21.66
CA ASN A 281 -12.70 -3.67 -22.95
C ASN A 281 -11.63 -3.49 -24.06
N GLY A 282 -10.47 -4.13 -23.93
CA GLY A 282 -9.40 -4.07 -24.93
C GLY A 282 -8.56 -2.79 -24.88
N PHE A 283 -8.77 -1.91 -23.90
CA PHE A 283 -7.89 -0.77 -23.67
C PHE A 283 -6.59 -1.24 -23.02
N THR A 284 -5.46 -0.84 -23.59
CA THR A 284 -4.14 -1.16 -23.03
C THR A 284 -3.73 -0.12 -22.01
N PRO A 285 -2.99 -0.53 -20.95
CA PRO A 285 -2.37 0.44 -20.04
C PRO A 285 -1.50 1.44 -20.81
N ILE A 286 -1.42 2.67 -20.31
CA ILE A 286 -0.61 3.72 -20.90
C ILE A 286 0.88 3.40 -20.81
N GLU A 287 1.66 3.92 -21.75
CA GLU A 287 3.11 3.79 -21.76
C GLU A 287 3.77 4.68 -20.70
N CYS A 288 4.86 4.18 -20.12
CA CYS A 288 5.67 4.92 -19.16
C CYS A 288 6.93 5.45 -19.85
N PHE A 289 7.13 6.76 -19.78
CA PHE A 289 8.33 7.44 -20.29
C PHE A 289 9.25 7.82 -19.13
N TYR A 290 10.51 7.41 -19.19
CA TYR A 290 11.51 7.69 -18.16
C TYR A 290 12.33 8.92 -18.54
N ILE A 291 12.29 9.95 -17.69
CA ILE A 291 13.02 11.20 -17.89
C ILE A 291 14.07 11.34 -16.79
N LEU A 292 15.34 11.35 -17.15
CA LEU A 292 16.43 11.65 -16.23
C LEU A 292 16.69 13.17 -16.25
N ARG A 293 16.62 13.80 -15.09
CA ARG A 293 17.08 15.18 -14.91
C ARG A 293 18.49 15.11 -14.31
N TYR A 294 19.47 15.63 -15.05
CA TYR A 294 20.85 15.77 -14.58
C TYR A 294 21.01 17.10 -13.83
#